data_b5375930fd96a2cb058e81c0d14da26a
#
_entry.id   b5375930fd96a2cb058e81c0d14da26a
#
_cell.length_a   1.000
_cell.length_b   1.000
_cell.length_c   1.000
_cell.angle_alpha   90.00
_cell.angle_beta   90.00
_cell.angle_gamma   90.00
#
_symmetry.space_group_name_H-M   'P 1'
#
loop_
_entity.id
_entity.type
_entity.pdbx_description
1 polymer ?
#
loop_
_entity_poly.entity_id
_entity_poly.type
_entity_poly.pdbx_seq_one_letter_code
_entity_poly.pdbx_strand_id
1 'polypeptide(L)'
;ANEFSFVLKDSTGKVVETVSNDASGNVKFKALEFKKGEEGVHNYTVEELAGTDATVTYDTMKANVTVTVSHDGTAKVLVAKVGEIADKEFNNTVRPPETPEFNPEKYVLNEKEFDLIGTSLLDDDKELADKYADTNANPYADKADNNEAQNINTKSVKPGQKLVYQVWLDT
;
A
#
# COMPACT_ATOMS: atom_id res chain seq x y z
N ALA A 1 -1.06 5.88 -18.39
CA ALA A 1 -2.23 6.69 -18.77
C ALA A 1 -3.52 6.01 -18.29
N ASN A 2 -4.49 6.78 -17.88
CA ASN A 2 -5.78 6.30 -17.36
C ASN A 2 -5.68 5.51 -16.05
N GLU A 3 -4.71 5.83 -15.25
CA GLU A 3 -4.45 5.18 -13.96
C GLU A 3 -5.27 5.83 -12.84
N PHE A 4 -5.34 7.16 -12.88
CA PHE A 4 -6.07 7.97 -11.92
C PHE A 4 -7.19 8.75 -12.60
N SER A 5 -8.28 8.94 -11.89
CA SER A 5 -9.46 9.65 -12.38
C SER A 5 -9.73 10.91 -11.57
N PHE A 6 -10.11 11.97 -12.25
CA PHE A 6 -10.34 13.28 -11.66
C PHE A 6 -11.69 13.84 -12.06
N VAL A 7 -12.33 14.55 -11.14
CA VAL A 7 -13.62 15.20 -11.38
C VAL A 7 -13.49 16.71 -11.24
N LEU A 8 -14.09 17.42 -12.18
CA LEU A 8 -14.35 18.85 -12.07
C LEU A 8 -15.78 19.02 -11.54
N LYS A 9 -15.93 19.72 -10.44
CA LYS A 9 -17.23 20.05 -9.82
C LYS A 9 -17.47 21.54 -9.86
N ASP A 10 -18.72 21.95 -10.02
CA ASP A 10 -19.13 23.33 -9.87
C ASP A 10 -19.30 23.73 -8.38
N SER A 11 -19.63 24.99 -8.13
CA SER A 11 -19.81 25.53 -6.78
C SER A 11 -20.96 24.88 -5.99
N THR A 12 -21.83 24.13 -6.65
CA THR A 12 -22.90 23.34 -6.00
C THR A 12 -22.50 21.93 -5.67
N GLY A 13 -21.27 21.52 -6.09
CA GLY A 13 -20.77 20.17 -5.95
C GLY A 13 -21.21 19.20 -7.07
N LYS A 14 -21.91 19.71 -8.09
CA LYS A 14 -22.30 18.91 -9.23
C LYS A 14 -21.09 18.63 -10.12
N VAL A 15 -20.94 17.39 -10.53
CA VAL A 15 -19.88 16.98 -11.48
C VAL A 15 -20.14 17.58 -12.86
N VAL A 16 -19.18 18.33 -13.34
CA VAL A 16 -19.16 18.95 -14.68
C VAL A 16 -18.54 17.98 -15.67
N GLU A 17 -17.40 17.40 -15.31
CA GLU A 17 -16.66 16.45 -16.13
C GLU A 17 -15.83 15.50 -15.28
N THR A 18 -15.60 14.28 -15.78
CA THR A 18 -14.66 13.31 -15.24
C THR A 18 -13.66 12.97 -16.34
N VAL A 19 -12.39 13.00 -16.01
CA VAL A 19 -11.27 12.69 -16.90
C VAL A 19 -10.23 11.83 -16.20
N SER A 20 -9.36 11.22 -16.99
CA SER A 20 -8.21 10.49 -16.44
C SER A 20 -6.90 11.15 -16.87
N ASN A 21 -5.81 10.86 -16.18
CA ASN A 21 -4.48 11.34 -16.52
C ASN A 21 -3.98 10.73 -17.84
N ASP A 22 -3.18 11.49 -18.56
CA ASP A 22 -2.42 11.01 -19.73
C ASP A 22 -1.17 10.22 -19.31
N ALA A 23 -0.37 9.78 -20.29
CA ALA A 23 0.86 9.02 -20.04
C ALA A 23 1.96 9.82 -19.32
N SER A 24 1.86 11.14 -19.32
CA SER A 24 2.79 12.05 -18.63
C SER A 24 2.25 12.53 -17.28
N GLY A 25 1.11 12.00 -16.84
CA GLY A 25 0.46 12.38 -15.59
C GLY A 25 -0.43 13.64 -15.69
N ASN A 26 -0.55 14.25 -16.88
CA ASN A 26 -1.36 15.46 -17.00
C ASN A 26 -2.85 15.15 -17.02
N VAL A 27 -3.61 16.02 -16.39
CA VAL A 27 -5.07 16.00 -16.34
C VAL A 27 -5.61 17.17 -17.15
N LYS A 28 -6.44 16.92 -18.14
CA LYS A 28 -6.98 17.96 -19.03
C LYS A 28 -8.48 17.84 -19.16
N PHE A 29 -9.18 18.84 -18.67
CA PHE A 29 -10.61 19.02 -18.85
C PHE A 29 -10.91 19.74 -20.16
N LYS A 30 -12.13 19.56 -20.68
CA LYS A 30 -12.62 20.32 -21.83
C LYS A 30 -12.77 21.80 -21.49
N ALA A 31 -12.76 22.63 -22.50
CA ALA A 31 -13.02 24.03 -22.33
C ALA A 31 -14.45 24.26 -21.80
N LEU A 32 -14.56 25.10 -20.77
CA LEU A 32 -15.85 25.57 -20.28
C LEU A 32 -16.40 26.65 -21.23
N GLU A 33 -17.66 26.53 -21.57
CA GLU A 33 -18.34 27.49 -22.42
C GLU A 33 -19.25 28.37 -21.57
N PHE A 34 -19.18 29.70 -21.78
CA PHE A 34 -20.01 30.66 -21.10
C PHE A 34 -20.84 31.45 -22.11
N LYS A 35 -22.10 31.71 -21.77
CA LYS A 35 -23.06 32.45 -22.58
C LYS A 35 -23.27 33.86 -22.03
N LYS A 36 -23.82 34.71 -22.86
CA LYS A 36 -24.25 36.05 -22.44
C LYS A 36 -25.19 35.94 -21.25
N GLY A 37 -24.92 36.71 -20.19
CA GLY A 37 -25.64 36.69 -18.93
C GLY A 37 -24.97 35.80 -17.87
N GLU A 38 -23.85 35.13 -18.21
CA GLU A 38 -23.05 34.33 -17.30
C GLU A 38 -21.74 35.04 -16.90
N GLU A 39 -21.72 36.36 -17.02
CA GLU A 39 -20.62 37.19 -16.52
C GLU A 39 -20.53 37.09 -15.01
N GLY A 40 -19.32 37.10 -14.48
CA GLY A 40 -19.07 37.01 -13.04
C GLY A 40 -18.00 36.01 -12.69
N VAL A 41 -18.01 35.62 -11.42
CA VAL A 41 -17.03 34.66 -10.84
C VAL A 41 -17.69 33.30 -10.73
N HIS A 42 -17.06 32.32 -11.34
CA HIS A 42 -17.45 30.90 -11.27
C HIS A 42 -16.38 30.11 -10.53
N ASN A 43 -16.76 29.41 -9.49
CA ASN A 43 -15.85 28.60 -8.70
C ASN A 43 -16.08 27.11 -9.01
N TYR A 44 -14.97 26.43 -9.20
CA TYR A 44 -14.92 25.00 -9.44
C TYR A 44 -13.92 24.34 -8.48
N THR A 45 -14.05 23.05 -8.33
CA THR A 45 -13.09 22.24 -7.57
C THR A 45 -12.70 21.04 -8.41
N VAL A 46 -11.40 20.76 -8.48
CA VAL A 46 -10.88 19.51 -9.03
C VAL A 46 -10.52 18.61 -7.86
N GLU A 47 -10.99 17.38 -7.91
CA GLU A 47 -10.72 16.34 -6.91
C GLU A 47 -10.31 15.06 -7.63
N GLU A 48 -9.40 14.31 -7.02
CA GLU A 48 -9.11 12.95 -7.44
C GLU A 48 -10.18 11.99 -6.92
N LEU A 49 -10.55 11.02 -7.73
CA LEU A 49 -11.39 9.91 -7.30
C LEU A 49 -10.52 8.77 -6.80
N ALA A 50 -10.74 8.36 -5.55
CA ALA A 50 -10.08 7.18 -5.02
C ALA A 50 -10.41 5.95 -5.89
N GLY A 51 -9.39 5.25 -6.32
CA GLY A 51 -9.50 3.99 -7.03
C GLY A 51 -9.70 2.81 -6.08
N THR A 52 -9.56 1.62 -6.61
CA THR A 52 -9.76 0.36 -5.85
C THR A 52 -8.45 -0.33 -5.47
N ASP A 53 -7.30 0.22 -5.87
CA ASP A 53 -6.01 -0.36 -5.55
C ASP A 53 -5.65 -0.05 -4.09
N ALA A 54 -5.64 -1.07 -3.25
CA ALA A 54 -5.35 -0.96 -1.81
C ALA A 54 -3.88 -0.63 -1.52
N THR A 55 -2.99 -0.77 -2.49
CA THR A 55 -1.58 -0.40 -2.35
C THR A 55 -1.33 1.09 -2.59
N VAL A 56 -2.32 1.80 -3.13
CA VAL A 56 -2.25 3.23 -3.42
C VAL A 56 -2.98 4.04 -2.35
N THR A 57 -2.29 4.99 -1.76
CA THR A 57 -2.92 6.06 -0.97
C THR A 57 -3.17 7.22 -1.90
N TYR A 58 -4.44 7.43 -2.21
CA TYR A 58 -4.90 8.48 -3.12
C TYR A 58 -4.86 9.86 -2.44
N ASP A 59 -4.52 10.89 -3.20
CA ASP A 59 -4.52 12.26 -2.69
C ASP A 59 -5.96 12.73 -2.42
N THR A 60 -6.16 13.36 -1.29
CA THR A 60 -7.46 13.95 -0.89
C THR A 60 -7.53 15.46 -1.11
N MET A 61 -6.52 16.02 -1.76
CA MET A 61 -6.45 17.44 -2.09
C MET A 61 -7.64 17.86 -2.94
N LYS A 62 -8.02 19.11 -2.80
CA LYS A 62 -9.03 19.79 -3.61
C LYS A 62 -8.43 21.05 -4.22
N ALA A 63 -8.17 21.01 -5.51
CA ALA A 63 -7.70 22.17 -6.24
C ALA A 63 -8.87 23.11 -6.55
N ASN A 64 -8.86 24.28 -5.94
CA ASN A 64 -9.87 25.31 -6.19
C ASN A 64 -9.53 26.10 -7.45
N VAL A 65 -10.48 26.18 -8.37
CA VAL A 65 -10.34 26.89 -9.65
C VAL A 65 -11.38 27.98 -9.73
N THR A 66 -10.93 29.22 -9.89
CA THR A 66 -11.79 30.37 -10.07
C THR A 66 -11.71 30.83 -11.53
N VAL A 67 -12.84 30.95 -12.20
CA VAL A 67 -12.96 31.49 -13.55
C VAL A 67 -13.73 32.80 -13.49
N THR A 68 -13.10 33.87 -13.91
CA THR A 68 -13.78 35.16 -14.03
C THR A 68 -14.19 35.40 -15.49
N VAL A 69 -15.48 35.52 -15.72
CA VAL A 69 -16.06 35.84 -17.03
C VAL A 69 -16.43 37.30 -17.08
N SER A 70 -15.90 38.01 -18.05
CA SER A 70 -16.15 39.42 -18.25
C SER A 70 -16.49 39.73 -19.71
N HIS A 71 -17.20 40.82 -19.93
CA HIS A 71 -17.47 41.30 -21.28
C HIS A 71 -16.31 42.18 -21.77
N ASP A 72 -15.71 41.81 -22.91
CA ASP A 72 -14.81 42.69 -23.61
C ASP A 72 -15.62 43.73 -24.38
N GLY A 73 -15.63 44.97 -23.87
CA GLY A 73 -16.39 46.08 -24.47
C GLY A 73 -15.95 46.46 -25.88
N THR A 74 -14.69 46.16 -26.24
CA THR A 74 -14.14 46.45 -27.56
C THR A 74 -14.49 45.35 -28.57
N ALA A 75 -14.27 44.08 -28.20
CA ALA A 75 -14.52 42.94 -29.08
C ALA A 75 -15.99 42.46 -29.06
N LYS A 76 -16.79 42.94 -28.12
CA LYS A 76 -18.19 42.55 -27.90
C LYS A 76 -18.36 41.04 -27.68
N VAL A 77 -17.40 40.41 -27.05
CA VAL A 77 -17.37 38.99 -26.72
C VAL A 77 -17.18 38.77 -25.23
N LEU A 78 -17.51 37.61 -24.76
CA LEU A 78 -17.13 37.20 -23.39
C LEU A 78 -15.70 36.71 -23.38
N VAL A 79 -14.98 37.09 -22.34
CA VAL A 79 -13.62 36.59 -22.04
C VAL A 79 -13.65 35.91 -20.70
N ALA A 80 -13.22 34.66 -20.68
CA ALA A 80 -13.05 33.87 -19.46
C ALA A 80 -11.56 33.83 -19.08
N LYS A 81 -11.25 34.17 -17.83
CA LYS A 81 -9.90 34.13 -17.28
C LYS A 81 -9.86 33.22 -16.09
N VAL A 82 -8.98 32.23 -16.14
CA VAL A 82 -8.71 31.33 -15.01
C VAL A 82 -7.78 32.06 -14.04
N GLY A 83 -8.13 32.05 -12.77
CA GLY A 83 -7.30 32.58 -11.69
C GLY A 83 -6.09 31.68 -11.40
N GLU A 84 -5.23 32.14 -10.53
CA GLU A 84 -4.12 31.32 -10.04
C GLU A 84 -4.65 30.14 -9.21
N ILE A 85 -4.12 28.96 -9.46
CA ILE A 85 -4.42 27.74 -8.72
C ILE A 85 -3.24 27.50 -7.80
N ALA A 86 -3.45 27.56 -6.49
CA ALA A 86 -2.39 27.49 -5.47
C ALA A 86 -1.65 26.15 -5.47
N ASP A 87 -2.39 25.07 -5.64
CA ASP A 87 -1.83 23.72 -5.77
C ASP A 87 -2.49 23.02 -6.97
N LYS A 88 -1.66 22.42 -7.81
CA LYS A 88 -2.05 21.75 -9.06
C LYS A 88 -1.62 20.30 -9.12
N GLU A 89 -0.93 19.83 -8.08
CA GLU A 89 -0.30 18.52 -8.10
C GLU A 89 -1.01 17.58 -7.13
N PHE A 90 -1.52 16.50 -7.67
CA PHE A 90 -2.06 15.40 -6.88
C PHE A 90 -0.95 14.37 -6.66
N ASN A 91 -0.67 14.07 -5.40
CA ASN A 91 0.46 13.26 -5.00
C ASN A 91 0.00 11.93 -4.39
N ASN A 92 -0.08 10.90 -5.21
CA ASN A 92 -0.40 9.56 -4.76
C ASN A 92 0.84 8.86 -4.21
N THR A 93 0.67 8.11 -3.16
CA THR A 93 1.75 7.30 -2.57
C THR A 93 1.45 5.83 -2.78
N VAL A 94 2.38 5.12 -3.42
CA VAL A 94 2.30 3.66 -3.56
C VAL A 94 3.02 3.04 -2.37
N ARG A 95 2.31 2.20 -1.61
CA ARG A 95 2.93 1.38 -0.58
C ARG A 95 3.76 0.30 -1.28
N PRO A 96 5.05 0.20 -0.98
CA PRO A 96 5.83 -0.93 -1.47
C PRO A 96 5.16 -2.24 -0.99
N PRO A 97 5.21 -3.31 -1.78
CA PRO A 97 4.79 -4.62 -1.28
C PRO A 97 5.55 -4.89 0.01
N GLU A 98 4.80 -5.30 1.04
CA GLU A 98 5.43 -5.73 2.28
C GLU A 98 6.35 -6.90 1.92
N THR A 99 7.63 -6.69 2.06
CA THR A 99 8.58 -7.81 2.03
C THR A 99 8.33 -8.59 3.30
N PRO A 100 7.89 -9.85 3.22
CA PRO A 100 7.77 -10.67 4.42
C PRO A 100 9.14 -10.63 5.13
N GLU A 101 9.14 -10.29 6.40
CA GLU A 101 10.34 -10.44 7.22
C GLU A 101 10.63 -11.94 7.30
N PHE A 102 11.61 -12.35 6.54
CA PHE A 102 12.08 -13.73 6.56
C PHE A 102 13.19 -13.83 7.59
N ASN A 103 12.83 -14.31 8.79
CA ASN A 103 13.77 -14.58 9.87
C ASN A 103 13.94 -16.09 10.06
N PRO A 104 14.77 -16.77 9.25
CA PRO A 104 14.97 -18.19 9.41
C PRO A 104 15.73 -18.47 10.69
N GLU A 105 15.16 -19.32 11.52
CA GLU A 105 15.83 -19.81 12.71
C GLU A 105 16.42 -21.18 12.47
N LYS A 106 17.65 -21.37 12.89
CA LYS A 106 18.38 -22.62 12.74
C LYS A 106 18.78 -23.18 14.08
N TYR A 107 18.36 -24.41 14.33
CA TYR A 107 18.75 -25.19 15.49
C TYR A 107 19.60 -26.38 15.08
N VAL A 108 20.58 -26.72 15.91
CA VAL A 108 21.38 -27.93 15.77
C VAL A 108 21.13 -28.77 17.01
N LEU A 109 20.64 -29.96 16.80
CA LEU A 109 20.26 -30.89 17.87
C LEU A 109 21.08 -32.17 17.78
N ASN A 110 21.32 -32.84 18.90
CA ASN A 110 21.81 -34.20 18.87
C ASN A 110 20.65 -35.19 18.59
N GLU A 111 20.99 -36.40 18.17
CA GLU A 111 19.99 -37.41 17.78
C GLU A 111 18.97 -37.72 18.89
N LYS A 112 19.39 -37.72 20.16
CA LYS A 112 18.49 -37.98 21.30
C LYS A 112 17.47 -36.90 21.51
N GLU A 113 17.87 -35.66 21.34
CA GLU A 113 17.00 -34.49 21.50
C GLU A 113 16.03 -34.41 20.32
N PHE A 114 16.48 -34.76 19.12
CA PHE A 114 15.62 -34.85 17.96
C PHE A 114 14.55 -35.93 18.13
N ASP A 115 14.92 -37.11 18.65
CA ASP A 115 13.96 -38.17 18.93
C ASP A 115 12.92 -37.80 20.00
N LEU A 116 13.24 -36.86 20.89
CA LEU A 116 12.30 -36.33 21.89
C LEU A 116 11.34 -35.28 21.29
N ILE A 117 11.76 -34.61 20.24
CA ILE A 117 10.93 -33.57 19.54
C ILE A 117 10.04 -34.26 18.51
N GLY A 118 10.50 -35.39 18.09
CA GLY A 118 9.69 -36.34 17.35
C GLY A 118 9.76 -36.25 15.87
N THR A 119 10.05 -37.39 15.39
CA THR A 119 9.37 -38.00 14.27
C THR A 119 7.85 -37.69 14.24
N SER A 120 7.25 -37.39 15.36
CA SER A 120 5.84 -36.99 15.48
C SER A 120 5.47 -35.67 14.78
N LEU A 121 6.42 -34.80 14.44
CA LEU A 121 6.15 -33.69 13.51
C LEU A 121 6.01 -34.15 12.06
N LEU A 122 6.43 -35.38 11.76
CA LEU A 122 6.31 -36.00 10.44
C LEU A 122 5.17 -37.03 10.38
N ASP A 123 4.74 -37.54 11.53
CA ASP A 123 3.56 -38.37 11.65
C ASP A 123 2.37 -37.55 12.10
N ASP A 124 1.19 -37.89 11.66
CA ASP A 124 -0.11 -37.26 11.91
C ASP A 124 -0.47 -37.13 13.42
N ASP A 125 0.50 -36.76 14.27
CA ASP A 125 0.25 -36.55 15.70
C ASP A 125 -0.41 -35.19 15.88
N LYS A 126 -1.73 -35.22 15.86
CA LYS A 126 -2.62 -34.09 16.03
C LYS A 126 -2.34 -33.33 17.34
N GLU A 127 -1.89 -33.98 18.38
CA GLU A 127 -1.63 -33.35 19.68
C GLU A 127 -0.40 -32.45 19.63
N LEU A 128 0.62 -32.84 18.89
CA LEU A 128 1.79 -31.99 18.62
C LEU A 128 1.51 -30.93 17.58
N ALA A 129 0.78 -31.27 16.52
CA ALA A 129 0.32 -30.29 15.55
C ALA A 129 -0.56 -29.22 16.21
N ASP A 130 -1.51 -29.61 17.06
CA ASP A 130 -2.37 -28.66 17.78
C ASP A 130 -1.57 -27.84 18.84
N LYS A 131 -0.54 -28.41 19.44
CA LYS A 131 0.32 -27.71 20.41
C LYS A 131 1.24 -26.70 19.75
N TYR A 132 1.61 -26.90 18.49
CA TYR A 132 2.49 -26.05 17.71
C TYR A 132 1.79 -25.39 16.52
N ALA A 133 0.47 -25.49 16.45
CA ALA A 133 -0.37 -24.87 15.44
C ALA A 133 -0.50 -23.34 15.62
N ASP A 134 -0.02 -22.80 16.73
CA ASP A 134 0.16 -21.38 16.83
C ASP A 134 1.32 -20.99 15.93
N THR A 135 0.97 -20.30 14.86
CA THR A 135 1.81 -19.99 13.70
C THR A 135 3.06 -19.16 14.00
N ASN A 136 3.20 -18.68 15.24
CA ASN A 136 4.38 -17.95 15.71
C ASN A 136 5.17 -18.72 16.76
N ALA A 137 4.73 -19.90 17.14
CA ALA A 137 5.43 -20.67 18.13
C ALA A 137 6.48 -21.56 17.45
N ASN A 138 7.66 -21.01 17.27
CA ASN A 138 8.84 -21.86 17.27
C ASN A 138 8.82 -22.64 18.61
N PRO A 139 8.66 -23.98 18.61
CA PRO A 139 8.58 -24.76 19.84
C PRO A 139 9.84 -24.59 20.71
N TYR A 140 10.83 -23.92 20.19
CA TYR A 140 12.09 -23.58 20.84
C TYR A 140 12.24 -22.09 21.16
N ALA A 141 11.51 -21.18 20.50
CA ALA A 141 11.62 -19.74 20.72
C ALA A 141 10.91 -19.28 21.99
N ASP A 142 9.74 -19.82 22.28
CA ASP A 142 8.95 -19.44 23.46
C ASP A 142 9.44 -20.05 24.79
N LYS A 143 10.41 -20.95 24.72
CA LYS A 143 11.05 -21.54 25.88
C LYS A 143 12.52 -21.19 25.87
N ALA A 144 12.84 -19.92 26.06
CA ALA A 144 14.20 -19.41 26.08
C ALA A 144 15.16 -20.29 26.90
N ASP A 145 14.70 -20.83 28.01
CA ASP A 145 15.48 -21.70 28.87
C ASP A 145 15.72 -23.09 28.28
N ASN A 146 14.81 -23.61 27.45
CA ASN A 146 14.95 -24.91 26.82
C ASN A 146 15.69 -24.89 25.49
N ASN A 147 15.59 -23.79 24.76
CA ASN A 147 16.25 -23.61 23.47
C ASN A 147 17.76 -23.58 23.58
N GLU A 148 18.29 -22.87 24.56
CA GLU A 148 19.73 -22.81 24.79
C GLU A 148 20.28 -24.13 25.28
N ALA A 149 19.55 -24.88 26.10
CA ALA A 149 20.00 -26.15 26.62
C ALA A 149 20.04 -27.25 25.57
N GLN A 150 19.15 -27.25 24.60
CA GLN A 150 19.04 -28.26 23.55
C GLN A 150 19.73 -27.88 22.25
N ASN A 151 19.88 -26.60 21.98
CA ASN A 151 20.58 -26.11 20.81
C ASN A 151 22.10 -26.21 21.03
N ILE A 152 22.73 -27.14 20.31
CA ILE A 152 24.18 -27.32 20.33
C ILE A 152 24.91 -26.57 19.22
N ASN A 153 24.25 -25.60 18.60
CA ASN A 153 24.89 -24.71 17.63
C ASN A 153 26.12 -24.06 18.27
N THR A 154 27.25 -24.04 17.57
CA THR A 154 28.56 -23.57 18.05
C THR A 154 29.24 -24.44 19.12
N LYS A 155 28.62 -25.50 19.60
CA LYS A 155 29.28 -26.42 20.55
C LYS A 155 30.12 -27.46 19.81
N SER A 156 31.19 -27.89 20.46
CA SER A 156 32.05 -28.97 19.93
C SER A 156 31.31 -30.33 20.04
N VAL A 157 31.40 -31.11 18.96
CA VAL A 157 30.81 -32.46 18.88
C VAL A 157 31.91 -33.48 18.69
N LYS A 158 31.63 -34.73 19.10
CA LYS A 158 32.58 -35.85 18.96
C LYS A 158 32.53 -36.40 17.52
N PRO A 159 33.65 -36.88 16.96
CA PRO A 159 33.63 -37.60 15.70
C PRO A 159 32.65 -38.78 15.72
N GLY A 160 31.83 -38.91 14.67
CA GLY A 160 30.79 -39.92 14.55
C GLY A 160 29.46 -39.62 15.23
N GLN A 161 29.35 -38.52 15.92
CA GLN A 161 28.05 -38.05 16.48
C GLN A 161 27.13 -37.61 15.37
N LYS A 162 25.89 -38.09 15.40
CA LYS A 162 24.87 -37.63 14.48
C LYS A 162 24.31 -36.28 14.95
N LEU A 163 24.12 -35.36 14.02
CA LEU A 163 23.52 -34.05 14.23
C LEU A 163 22.29 -33.91 13.36
N VAL A 164 21.28 -33.31 13.92
CA VAL A 164 20.06 -32.96 13.21
C VAL A 164 19.99 -31.44 13.10
N TYR A 165 19.78 -30.96 11.90
CA TYR A 165 19.53 -29.54 11.64
C TYR A 165 18.03 -29.32 11.47
N GLN A 166 17.51 -28.42 12.25
CA GLN A 166 16.14 -27.95 12.12
C GLN A 166 16.16 -26.49 11.67
N VAL A 167 15.43 -26.19 10.62
CA VAL A 167 15.30 -24.84 10.10
C VAL A 167 13.83 -24.50 10.08
N TRP A 168 13.48 -23.42 10.74
CA TRP A 168 12.14 -22.85 10.72
C TRP A 168 12.11 -21.74 9.68
N LEU A 169 11.12 -21.78 8.83
CA LEU A 169 10.85 -20.77 7.83
C LEU A 169 9.53 -20.09 8.22
N ASP A 170 9.65 -18.86 8.66
CA ASP A 170 8.48 -18.00 8.90
C ASP A 170 8.00 -17.45 7.56
N THR A 171 6.73 -17.65 7.20
CA THR A 171 6.16 -17.26 5.90
C THR A 171 4.97 -16.33 6.09
#